data_ea87fa931481c5413e8f110e96db180e
#
_entry.id   ea87fa931481c5413e8f110e96db180e
#
_cell.length_a   1.000
_cell.length_b   1.000
_cell.length_c   1.000
_cell.angle_alpha   90.00
_cell.angle_beta   90.00
_cell.angle_gamma   90.00
#
_symmetry.space_group_name_H-M   'P 1'
#
loop_
_entity.id
_entity.type
_entity.pdbx_description
1 polymer ?
#
loop_
_entity_poly.entity_id
_entity_poly.type
_entity_poly.pdbx_seq_one_letter_code
_entity_poly.pdbx_strand_id
1 'polypeptide(L)'
;MCLSLLLTVVSSRAGAADDPLARARLLYNQRQFQAAVTAAEEARSTPARADAADLVAARAYLERFRESAATDDLTNARERLRRLDPQRLAPRERVEYIVGLGETLYFDQSFGAAAAVFESVLQSGELLAVVARDRVLDWWADAVERDVRPRPEMDRRGVYSHIRERMEDELALHPSSSTAAYWLAAAARGQGDLQAAWDAAQAAWVRSPLAADQGATLRADVDRLVQRAIIPDRAKSSAQSPQALQQEWERFKDRWKR
;
A
#
# COMPACT_ATOMS: atom_id res chain seq x y z
N MET A 1 66.71 18.53 -0.66
CA MET A 1 65.51 19.18 -0.10
C MET A 1 64.36 18.97 -1.10
N CYS A 2 63.58 17.92 -0.88
CA CYS A 2 62.35 17.69 -1.68
C CYS A 2 61.14 18.08 -0.85
N LEU A 3 60.44 19.09 -1.32
CA LEU A 3 59.21 19.59 -0.70
C LEU A 3 58.02 18.84 -1.33
N SER A 4 57.44 17.88 -0.58
CA SER A 4 56.21 17.17 -1.00
C SER A 4 54.98 18.03 -0.68
N LEU A 5 54.30 18.48 -1.72
CA LEU A 5 53.00 19.15 -1.60
C LEU A 5 51.90 18.09 -1.38
N LEU A 6 51.35 18.03 -0.18
CA LEU A 6 50.12 17.27 0.10
C LEU A 6 48.92 18.10 -0.35
N LEU A 7 48.30 17.68 -1.47
CA LEU A 7 46.98 18.19 -1.87
C LEU A 7 45.92 17.48 -1.04
N THR A 8 45.31 18.16 -0.10
CA THR A 8 44.12 17.71 0.60
C THR A 8 42.90 17.93 -0.31
N VAL A 9 42.36 16.83 -0.85
CA VAL A 9 41.07 16.83 -1.53
C VAL A 9 39.97 16.91 -0.45
N VAL A 10 39.46 18.11 -0.21
CA VAL A 10 38.28 18.34 0.59
C VAL A 10 37.08 17.95 -0.29
N SER A 11 36.60 16.72 -0.15
CA SER A 11 35.38 16.23 -0.82
C SER A 11 34.17 17.00 -0.30
N SER A 12 33.57 17.79 -1.17
CA SER A 12 32.35 18.58 -0.94
C SER A 12 31.15 17.68 -0.66
N ARG A 13 30.92 17.33 0.60
CA ARG A 13 29.65 16.73 1.09
C ARG A 13 28.57 17.81 1.38
N ALA A 14 28.85 19.06 1.14
CA ALA A 14 27.93 20.18 1.41
C ALA A 14 26.75 20.29 0.42
N GLY A 15 26.80 19.68 -0.78
CA GLY A 15 25.83 19.94 -1.83
C GLY A 15 24.47 19.26 -1.67
N ALA A 16 24.31 18.22 -0.88
CA ALA A 16 23.04 17.51 -0.75
C ALA A 16 22.10 18.10 0.35
N ALA A 17 22.66 18.77 1.35
CA ALA A 17 21.90 19.42 2.41
C ALA A 17 21.27 20.76 1.94
N ASP A 18 21.84 21.38 0.92
CA ASP A 18 21.38 22.67 0.34
C ASP A 18 20.37 22.50 -0.81
N ASP A 19 20.15 21.27 -1.32
CA ASP A 19 19.16 21.05 -2.37
C ASP A 19 17.75 20.91 -1.79
N PRO A 20 16.83 21.89 -2.01
CA PRO A 20 15.49 21.86 -1.45
C PRO A 20 14.67 20.62 -1.89
N LEU A 21 14.86 20.12 -3.12
CA LEU A 21 14.16 18.91 -3.59
C LEU A 21 14.66 17.66 -2.88
N ALA A 22 15.98 17.50 -2.71
CA ALA A 22 16.55 16.39 -1.95
C ALA A 22 16.10 16.43 -0.48
N ARG A 23 16.04 17.63 0.11
CA ARG A 23 15.51 17.88 1.47
C ARG A 23 14.03 17.51 1.56
N ALA A 24 13.19 17.90 0.59
CA ALA A 24 11.78 17.56 0.56
C ALA A 24 11.56 16.04 0.54
N ARG A 25 12.30 15.31 -0.29
CA ARG A 25 12.26 13.83 -0.37
C ARG A 25 12.70 13.18 0.96
N LEU A 26 13.76 13.69 1.58
CA LEU A 26 14.23 13.20 2.87
C LEU A 26 13.15 13.37 3.96
N LEU A 27 12.59 14.57 4.06
CA LEU A 27 11.53 14.89 5.03
C LEU A 27 10.28 14.04 4.81
N TYR A 28 9.89 13.81 3.56
CA TYR A 28 8.80 12.89 3.22
C TYR A 28 9.08 11.46 3.73
N ASN A 29 10.28 10.94 3.49
CA ASN A 29 10.68 9.62 3.95
C ASN A 29 10.74 9.52 5.48
N GLN A 30 10.99 10.63 6.17
CA GLN A 30 10.95 10.74 7.63
C GLN A 30 9.53 10.97 8.18
N ARG A 31 8.50 10.95 7.33
CA ARG A 31 7.11 11.23 7.67
C ARG A 31 6.88 12.64 8.22
N GLN A 32 7.77 13.58 7.93
CA GLN A 32 7.64 15.00 8.28
C GLN A 32 6.92 15.73 7.14
N PHE A 33 5.67 15.38 6.91
CA PHE A 33 4.94 15.76 5.69
C PHE A 33 4.76 17.25 5.54
N GLN A 34 4.47 18.00 6.62
CA GLN A 34 4.37 19.46 6.56
C GLN A 34 5.69 20.10 6.15
N ALA A 35 6.80 19.68 6.74
CA ALA A 35 8.13 20.18 6.39
C ALA A 35 8.54 19.79 4.96
N ALA A 36 8.12 18.60 4.50
CA ALA A 36 8.33 18.16 3.12
C ALA A 36 7.60 19.06 2.12
N VAL A 37 6.36 19.45 2.40
CA VAL A 37 5.61 20.41 1.59
C VAL A 37 6.36 21.76 1.51
N THR A 38 6.80 22.31 2.64
CA THR A 38 7.55 23.59 2.66
C THR A 38 8.83 23.52 1.82
N ALA A 39 9.62 22.45 1.98
CA ALA A 39 10.83 22.27 1.20
C ALA A 39 10.55 22.05 -0.31
N ALA A 40 9.45 21.39 -0.64
CA ALA A 40 9.01 21.23 -2.03
C ALA A 40 8.60 22.57 -2.68
N GLU A 41 7.94 23.47 -1.93
CA GLU A 41 7.64 24.82 -2.41
C GLU A 41 8.91 25.63 -2.71
N GLU A 42 9.92 25.51 -1.88
CA GLU A 42 11.23 26.15 -2.16
C GLU A 42 11.87 25.57 -3.44
N ALA A 43 11.85 24.22 -3.58
CA ALA A 43 12.42 23.56 -4.75
C ALA A 43 11.72 23.94 -6.06
N ARG A 44 10.42 24.21 -6.00
CA ARG A 44 9.58 24.58 -7.13
C ARG A 44 9.97 25.92 -7.79
N SER A 45 10.64 26.81 -7.07
CA SER A 45 11.17 28.07 -7.62
C SER A 45 12.15 27.84 -8.78
N THR A 46 12.72 26.64 -8.90
CA THR A 46 13.59 26.22 -9.99
C THR A 46 12.76 25.50 -11.06
N PRO A 47 12.56 26.04 -12.28
CA PRO A 47 11.67 25.47 -13.29
C PRO A 47 11.99 24.01 -13.67
N ALA A 48 13.27 23.62 -13.70
CA ALA A 48 13.68 22.24 -14.01
C ALA A 48 13.32 21.22 -12.92
N ARG A 49 12.95 21.68 -11.73
CA ARG A 49 12.58 20.84 -10.56
C ARG A 49 11.11 20.94 -10.20
N ALA A 50 10.35 21.83 -10.86
CA ALA A 50 8.99 22.17 -10.47
C ALA A 50 8.07 20.95 -10.46
N ASP A 51 8.11 20.09 -11.50
CA ASP A 51 7.25 18.91 -11.59
C ASP A 51 7.60 17.88 -10.50
N ALA A 52 8.89 17.61 -10.27
CA ALA A 52 9.31 16.70 -9.22
C ALA A 52 8.99 17.24 -7.81
N ALA A 53 9.07 18.55 -7.61
CA ALA A 53 8.69 19.21 -6.35
C ALA A 53 7.17 19.13 -6.12
N ASP A 54 6.36 19.40 -7.15
CA ASP A 54 4.90 19.26 -7.08
C ASP A 54 4.49 17.80 -6.79
N LEU A 55 5.22 16.81 -7.32
CA LEU A 55 4.99 15.39 -7.00
C LEU A 55 5.25 15.08 -5.52
N VAL A 56 6.38 15.55 -4.96
CA VAL A 56 6.68 15.35 -3.53
C VAL A 56 5.64 16.03 -2.66
N ALA A 57 5.24 17.25 -2.99
CA ALA A 57 4.20 17.99 -2.25
C ALA A 57 2.85 17.25 -2.32
N ALA A 58 2.43 16.79 -3.49
CA ALA A 58 1.19 16.03 -3.67
C ALA A 58 1.16 14.79 -2.78
N ARG A 59 2.23 14.00 -2.79
CA ARG A 59 2.34 12.80 -1.95
C ARG A 59 2.30 13.14 -0.46
N ALA A 60 2.96 14.21 -0.05
CA ALA A 60 2.95 14.65 1.34
C ALA A 60 1.54 15.10 1.78
N TYR A 61 0.79 15.78 0.92
CA TYR A 61 -0.61 16.12 1.17
C TYR A 61 -1.51 14.90 1.27
N LEU A 62 -1.33 13.87 0.42
CA LEU A 62 -2.09 12.61 0.50
C LEU A 62 -1.84 11.87 1.81
N GLU A 63 -0.58 11.81 2.28
CA GLU A 63 -0.26 11.21 3.58
C GLU A 63 -0.88 12.01 4.74
N ARG A 64 -0.87 13.34 4.69
CA ARG A 64 -1.55 14.19 5.69
C ARG A 64 -3.06 13.96 5.69
N PHE A 65 -3.66 13.87 4.51
CA PHE A 65 -5.09 13.55 4.40
C PHE A 65 -5.42 12.20 5.05
N ARG A 66 -4.57 11.19 4.86
CA ARG A 66 -4.74 9.86 5.51
C ARG A 66 -4.68 9.94 7.04
N GLU A 67 -3.88 10.84 7.59
CA GLU A 67 -3.74 11.02 9.03
C GLU A 67 -4.86 11.86 9.65
N SER A 68 -5.35 12.88 8.96
CA SER A 68 -6.25 13.89 9.52
C SER A 68 -7.63 13.98 8.87
N ALA A 69 -7.80 13.40 7.67
CA ALA A 69 -8.99 13.56 6.81
C ALA A 69 -9.31 15.04 6.47
N ALA A 70 -8.31 15.92 6.51
CA ALA A 70 -8.49 17.35 6.17
C ALA A 70 -8.70 17.52 4.66
N THR A 71 -9.89 17.94 4.25
CA THR A 71 -10.29 18.06 2.83
C THR A 71 -9.40 18.98 2.01
N ASP A 72 -8.81 20.00 2.63
CA ASP A 72 -7.86 20.91 1.99
C ASP A 72 -6.61 20.16 1.50
N ASP A 73 -6.14 19.16 2.25
CA ASP A 73 -4.98 18.37 1.86
C ASP A 73 -5.26 17.54 0.60
N LEU A 74 -6.44 16.92 0.49
CA LEU A 74 -6.84 16.21 -0.73
C LEU A 74 -6.98 17.16 -1.94
N THR A 75 -7.55 18.34 -1.71
CA THR A 75 -7.68 19.39 -2.74
C THR A 75 -6.30 19.87 -3.22
N ASN A 76 -5.39 20.14 -2.28
CA ASN A 76 -4.02 20.54 -2.60
C ASN A 76 -3.26 19.45 -3.35
N ALA A 77 -3.39 18.17 -2.93
CA ALA A 77 -2.77 17.04 -3.63
C ALA A 77 -3.23 16.96 -5.09
N ARG A 78 -4.56 17.01 -5.31
CA ARG A 78 -5.16 16.98 -6.65
C ARG A 78 -4.66 18.12 -7.53
N GLU A 79 -4.59 19.32 -6.98
CA GLU A 79 -4.12 20.48 -7.73
C GLU A 79 -2.65 20.33 -8.14
N ARG A 80 -1.79 19.79 -7.25
CA ARG A 80 -0.39 19.52 -7.56
C ARG A 80 -0.26 18.50 -8.68
N LEU A 81 -0.94 17.35 -8.57
CA LEU A 81 -0.90 16.29 -9.59
C LEU A 81 -1.42 16.76 -10.94
N ARG A 82 -2.45 17.63 -10.97
CA ARG A 82 -3.05 18.12 -12.22
C ARG A 82 -2.14 19.06 -13.02
N ARG A 83 -1.25 19.81 -12.36
CA ARG A 83 -0.44 20.83 -13.03
C ARG A 83 0.93 20.38 -13.49
N LEU A 84 1.43 19.25 -12.95
CA LEU A 84 2.74 18.74 -13.37
C LEU A 84 2.68 18.04 -14.74
N ASP A 85 3.79 18.10 -15.47
CA ASP A 85 3.96 17.39 -16.75
C ASP A 85 4.61 16.01 -16.48
N PRO A 86 3.86 14.90 -16.61
CA PRO A 86 4.41 13.57 -16.33
C PRO A 86 5.51 13.13 -17.30
N GLN A 87 5.61 13.77 -18.48
CA GLN A 87 6.68 13.46 -19.43
C GLN A 87 8.05 13.95 -18.94
N ARG A 88 8.08 14.92 -18.04
CA ARG A 88 9.30 15.49 -17.45
C ARG A 88 9.76 14.75 -16.21
N LEU A 89 8.97 13.80 -15.71
CA LEU A 89 9.29 12.97 -14.56
C LEU A 89 10.22 11.81 -14.95
N ALA A 90 11.13 11.44 -14.05
CA ALA A 90 11.90 10.21 -14.17
C ALA A 90 10.98 8.97 -14.13
N PRO A 91 11.39 7.81 -14.69
CA PRO A 91 10.54 6.62 -14.76
C PRO A 91 9.92 6.23 -13.40
N ARG A 92 10.69 6.26 -12.32
CA ARG A 92 10.21 5.98 -10.97
C ARG A 92 9.20 7.01 -10.48
N GLU A 93 9.46 8.29 -10.76
CA GLU A 93 8.54 9.38 -10.39
C GLU A 93 7.21 9.31 -11.15
N ARG A 94 7.21 8.83 -12.39
CA ARG A 94 5.98 8.57 -13.14
C ARG A 94 5.11 7.50 -12.46
N VAL A 95 5.72 6.44 -11.92
CA VAL A 95 4.98 5.44 -11.14
C VAL A 95 4.41 6.07 -9.87
N GLU A 96 5.19 6.86 -9.16
CA GLU A 96 4.73 7.59 -7.96
C GLU A 96 3.59 8.57 -8.29
N TYR A 97 3.64 9.21 -9.45
CA TYR A 97 2.56 10.06 -9.97
C TYR A 97 1.27 9.27 -10.23
N ILE A 98 1.36 8.13 -10.92
CA ILE A 98 0.20 7.28 -11.22
C ILE A 98 -0.41 6.76 -9.91
N VAL A 99 0.41 6.33 -8.95
CA VAL A 99 -0.06 5.94 -7.61
C VAL A 99 -0.80 7.10 -6.95
N GLY A 100 -0.25 8.32 -6.96
CA GLY A 100 -0.90 9.50 -6.40
C GLY A 100 -2.26 9.82 -7.06
N LEU A 101 -2.40 9.63 -8.37
CA LEU A 101 -3.69 9.73 -9.06
C LEU A 101 -4.68 8.69 -8.57
N GLY A 102 -4.25 7.43 -8.42
CA GLY A 102 -5.06 6.34 -7.87
C GLY A 102 -5.52 6.64 -6.44
N GLU A 103 -4.61 7.12 -5.58
CA GLU A 103 -4.93 7.54 -4.21
C GLU A 103 -5.97 8.66 -4.19
N THR A 104 -5.83 9.66 -5.06
CA THR A 104 -6.80 10.76 -5.16
C THR A 104 -8.19 10.25 -5.54
N LEU A 105 -8.27 9.37 -6.54
CA LEU A 105 -9.54 8.75 -6.95
C LEU A 105 -10.14 7.89 -5.83
N TYR A 106 -9.31 7.16 -5.11
CA TYR A 106 -9.72 6.33 -3.99
C TYR A 106 -10.35 7.19 -2.86
N PHE A 107 -9.70 8.28 -2.49
CA PHE A 107 -10.22 9.20 -1.46
C PHE A 107 -11.46 9.97 -1.93
N ASP A 108 -11.61 10.19 -3.23
CA ASP A 108 -12.85 10.70 -3.84
C ASP A 108 -13.95 9.64 -3.97
N GLN A 109 -13.73 8.44 -3.44
CA GLN A 109 -14.67 7.30 -3.51
C GLN A 109 -14.98 6.82 -4.94
N SER A 110 -14.17 7.21 -5.92
CA SER A 110 -14.22 6.72 -7.30
C SER A 110 -13.50 5.37 -7.41
N PHE A 111 -13.97 4.38 -6.65
CA PHE A 111 -13.24 3.14 -6.39
C PHE A 111 -12.93 2.33 -7.65
N GLY A 112 -13.87 2.19 -8.57
CA GLY A 112 -13.62 1.47 -9.83
C GLY A 112 -12.53 2.12 -10.68
N ALA A 113 -12.49 3.46 -10.75
CA ALA A 113 -11.43 4.19 -11.45
C ALA A 113 -10.08 4.07 -10.71
N ALA A 114 -10.09 4.16 -9.38
CA ALA A 114 -8.89 3.95 -8.57
C ALA A 114 -8.29 2.55 -8.78
N ALA A 115 -9.13 1.51 -8.77
CA ALA A 115 -8.72 0.13 -9.02
C ALA A 115 -8.05 -0.01 -10.41
N ALA A 116 -8.63 0.56 -11.46
CA ALA A 116 -8.07 0.52 -12.81
C ALA A 116 -6.69 1.21 -12.89
N VAL A 117 -6.50 2.32 -12.17
CA VAL A 117 -5.21 3.01 -12.11
C VAL A 117 -4.18 2.18 -11.34
N PHE A 118 -4.52 1.62 -10.18
CA PHE A 118 -3.60 0.76 -9.42
C PHE A 118 -3.24 -0.52 -10.18
N GLU A 119 -4.19 -1.12 -10.90
CA GLU A 119 -3.94 -2.30 -11.74
C GLU A 119 -2.83 -2.05 -12.76
N SER A 120 -2.84 -0.90 -13.43
CA SER A 120 -1.81 -0.54 -14.42
C SER A 120 -0.40 -0.47 -13.81
N VAL A 121 -0.30 -0.01 -12.57
CA VAL A 121 0.96 0.05 -11.82
C VAL A 121 1.44 -1.34 -11.42
N LEU A 122 0.52 -2.18 -10.94
CA LEU A 122 0.84 -3.55 -10.51
C LEU A 122 1.28 -4.44 -11.67
N GLN A 123 0.76 -4.20 -12.88
CA GLN A 123 1.16 -4.92 -14.09
C GLN A 123 2.55 -4.51 -14.59
N SER A 124 2.95 -3.26 -14.42
CA SER A 124 4.27 -2.76 -14.85
C SER A 124 5.45 -3.22 -13.97
N GLY A 125 5.21 -3.85 -12.86
CA GLY A 125 6.02 -4.74 -11.98
C GLY A 125 7.38 -4.26 -11.47
N GLU A 126 8.21 -3.66 -12.29
CA GLU A 126 9.64 -3.54 -12.02
C GLU A 126 10.08 -2.33 -11.19
N LEU A 127 9.23 -1.31 -11.03
CA LEU A 127 9.63 -0.02 -10.45
C LEU A 127 9.17 0.19 -9.00
N LEU A 128 8.36 -0.72 -8.46
CA LEU A 128 7.92 -0.66 -7.07
C LEU A 128 8.83 -1.49 -6.16
N ALA A 129 9.36 -0.88 -5.11
CA ALA A 129 9.93 -1.65 -4.02
C ALA A 129 8.85 -2.54 -3.37
N VAL A 130 9.22 -3.69 -2.82
CA VAL A 130 8.28 -4.71 -2.27
C VAL A 130 7.25 -4.10 -1.32
N VAL A 131 7.67 -3.22 -0.38
CA VAL A 131 6.75 -2.57 0.57
C VAL A 131 5.78 -1.61 -0.13
N ALA A 132 6.22 -0.91 -1.16
CA ALA A 132 5.36 -0.02 -1.94
C ALA A 132 4.37 -0.84 -2.79
N ARG A 133 4.80 -1.98 -3.33
CA ARG A 133 3.96 -2.90 -4.08
C ARG A 133 2.85 -3.47 -3.20
N ASP A 134 3.15 -3.96 -2.01
CA ASP A 134 2.16 -4.45 -1.04
C ASP A 134 1.09 -3.39 -0.72
N ARG A 135 1.50 -2.13 -0.56
CA ARG A 135 0.55 -1.03 -0.30
C ARG A 135 -0.37 -0.76 -1.50
N VAL A 136 0.19 -0.74 -2.72
CA VAL A 136 -0.63 -0.53 -3.94
C VAL A 136 -1.58 -1.70 -4.16
N LEU A 137 -1.14 -2.92 -3.87
CA LEU A 137 -1.97 -4.13 -3.94
C LEU A 137 -3.13 -4.09 -2.94
N ASP A 138 -2.88 -3.62 -1.71
CA ASP A 138 -3.92 -3.42 -0.70
C ASP A 138 -4.97 -2.41 -1.16
N TRP A 139 -4.54 -1.28 -1.66
CA TRP A 139 -5.44 -0.25 -2.19
C TRP A 139 -6.22 -0.71 -3.40
N TRP A 140 -5.59 -1.48 -4.29
CA TRP A 140 -6.26 -2.09 -5.41
C TRP A 140 -7.38 -3.03 -4.94
N ALA A 141 -7.07 -3.95 -4.04
CA ALA A 141 -8.04 -4.94 -3.57
C ALA A 141 -9.19 -4.28 -2.79
N ASP A 142 -8.90 -3.31 -1.92
CA ASP A 142 -9.93 -2.56 -1.18
C ASP A 142 -10.79 -1.70 -2.12
N ALA A 143 -10.18 -1.07 -3.13
CA ALA A 143 -10.92 -0.32 -4.14
C ALA A 143 -11.87 -1.22 -4.95
N VAL A 144 -11.38 -2.38 -5.41
CA VAL A 144 -12.20 -3.38 -6.11
C VAL A 144 -13.34 -3.87 -5.22
N GLU A 145 -13.07 -4.19 -3.94
CA GLU A 145 -14.11 -4.62 -2.99
C GLU A 145 -15.18 -3.53 -2.77
N ARG A 146 -14.76 -2.28 -2.56
CA ARG A 146 -15.70 -1.17 -2.33
C ARG A 146 -16.55 -0.86 -3.54
N ASP A 147 -15.99 -0.94 -4.75
CA ASP A 147 -16.73 -0.71 -5.99
C ASP A 147 -17.84 -1.74 -6.21
N VAL A 148 -17.61 -2.99 -5.80
CA VAL A 148 -18.61 -4.06 -6.01
C VAL A 148 -19.57 -4.25 -4.84
N ARG A 149 -19.26 -3.71 -3.67
CA ARG A 149 -20.06 -3.89 -2.45
C ARG A 149 -21.56 -3.58 -2.64
N PRO A 150 -21.96 -2.51 -3.38
CA PRO A 150 -23.38 -2.21 -3.64
C PRO A 150 -24.03 -3.11 -4.68
N ARG A 151 -23.27 -3.96 -5.39
CA ARG A 151 -23.78 -4.81 -6.47
C ARG A 151 -24.46 -6.09 -5.94
N PRO A 152 -25.32 -6.75 -6.73
CA PRO A 152 -25.89 -8.04 -6.38
C PRO A 152 -24.82 -9.10 -6.05
N GLU A 153 -25.19 -10.08 -5.23
CA GLU A 153 -24.25 -11.12 -4.75
C GLU A 153 -23.58 -11.91 -5.89
N MET A 154 -24.32 -12.22 -6.95
CA MET A 154 -23.78 -12.95 -8.10
C MET A 154 -22.65 -12.19 -8.79
N ASP A 155 -22.80 -10.88 -8.95
CA ASP A 155 -21.76 -10.03 -9.56
C ASP A 155 -20.53 -9.93 -8.66
N ARG A 156 -20.73 -9.87 -7.34
CA ARG A 156 -19.64 -9.82 -6.36
C ARG A 156 -18.78 -11.06 -6.37
N ARG A 157 -19.38 -12.25 -6.55
CA ARG A 157 -18.61 -13.52 -6.55
C ARG A 157 -17.52 -13.56 -7.61
N GLY A 158 -17.82 -13.13 -8.83
CA GLY A 158 -16.84 -13.06 -9.92
C GLY A 158 -15.68 -12.11 -9.60
N VAL A 159 -15.97 -10.99 -8.94
CA VAL A 159 -14.94 -10.03 -8.55
C VAL A 159 -14.05 -10.56 -7.44
N TYR A 160 -14.61 -11.23 -6.44
CA TYR A 160 -13.79 -11.88 -5.41
C TYR A 160 -12.95 -13.03 -5.99
N SER A 161 -13.42 -13.72 -7.05
CA SER A 161 -12.60 -14.68 -7.80
C SER A 161 -11.35 -14.01 -8.38
N HIS A 162 -11.55 -12.88 -9.04
CA HIS A 162 -10.46 -12.09 -9.61
C HIS A 162 -9.46 -11.60 -8.55
N ILE A 163 -9.94 -11.10 -7.41
CA ILE A 163 -9.04 -10.73 -6.30
C ILE A 163 -8.24 -11.95 -5.85
N ARG A 164 -8.89 -13.09 -5.66
CA ARG A 164 -8.26 -14.33 -5.21
C ARG A 164 -7.17 -14.81 -6.16
N GLU A 165 -7.47 -14.91 -7.45
CA GLU A 165 -6.50 -15.29 -8.49
C GLU A 165 -5.28 -14.36 -8.48
N ARG A 166 -5.51 -13.06 -8.40
CA ARG A 166 -4.43 -12.08 -8.31
C ARG A 166 -3.56 -12.28 -7.07
N MET A 167 -4.14 -12.59 -5.90
CA MET A 167 -3.39 -12.82 -4.66
C MET A 167 -2.62 -14.14 -4.70
N GLU A 168 -3.14 -15.17 -5.35
CA GLU A 168 -2.45 -16.43 -5.59
C GLU A 168 -1.20 -16.20 -6.46
N ASP A 169 -1.32 -15.46 -7.55
CA ASP A 169 -0.21 -15.08 -8.43
C ASP A 169 0.84 -14.25 -7.67
N GLU A 170 0.39 -13.28 -6.88
CA GLU A 170 1.29 -12.45 -6.08
C GLU A 170 2.07 -13.27 -5.06
N LEU A 171 1.43 -14.22 -4.35
CA LEU A 171 2.10 -15.09 -3.39
C LEU A 171 3.07 -16.08 -4.05
N ALA A 172 2.84 -16.46 -5.31
CA ALA A 172 3.77 -17.29 -6.07
C ALA A 172 5.08 -16.53 -6.39
N LEU A 173 4.96 -15.22 -6.69
CA LEU A 173 6.10 -14.37 -7.01
C LEU A 173 6.76 -13.75 -5.76
N HIS A 174 5.95 -13.39 -4.78
CA HIS A 174 6.35 -12.70 -3.55
C HIS A 174 5.79 -13.41 -2.30
N PRO A 175 6.38 -14.55 -1.87
CA PRO A 175 5.86 -15.37 -0.76
C PRO A 175 5.76 -14.66 0.59
N SER A 176 6.45 -13.52 0.76
CA SER A 176 6.43 -12.69 1.96
C SER A 176 5.38 -11.58 1.94
N SER A 177 4.57 -11.46 0.87
CA SER A 177 3.52 -10.45 0.78
C SER A 177 2.45 -10.67 1.85
N SER A 178 2.40 -9.74 2.81
CA SER A 178 1.39 -9.74 3.88
C SER A 178 0.01 -9.43 3.32
N THR A 179 -0.04 -8.50 2.39
CA THR A 179 -1.27 -8.04 1.74
C THR A 179 -1.92 -9.17 0.96
N ALA A 180 -1.15 -9.89 0.14
CA ALA A 180 -1.69 -11.00 -0.63
C ALA A 180 -2.17 -12.14 0.27
N ALA A 181 -1.45 -12.46 1.35
CA ALA A 181 -1.87 -13.47 2.30
C ALA A 181 -3.17 -13.12 3.03
N TYR A 182 -3.37 -11.86 3.39
CA TYR A 182 -4.61 -11.37 3.99
C TYR A 182 -5.78 -11.40 3.01
N TRP A 183 -5.60 -10.81 1.83
CA TRP A 183 -6.67 -10.66 0.84
C TRP A 183 -7.10 -12.01 0.24
N LEU A 184 -6.22 -13.00 0.20
CA LEU A 184 -6.59 -14.36 -0.19
C LEU A 184 -7.69 -14.93 0.72
N ALA A 185 -7.54 -14.78 2.04
CA ALA A 185 -8.55 -15.20 3.00
C ALA A 185 -9.83 -14.34 2.92
N ALA A 186 -9.68 -13.03 2.79
CA ALA A 186 -10.80 -12.09 2.70
C ALA A 186 -11.63 -12.31 1.41
N ALA A 187 -10.96 -12.53 0.27
CA ALA A 187 -11.62 -12.79 -1.01
C ALA A 187 -12.35 -14.15 -1.02
N ALA A 188 -11.73 -15.21 -0.49
CA ALA A 188 -12.40 -16.50 -0.36
C ALA A 188 -13.68 -16.41 0.48
N ARG A 189 -13.63 -15.65 1.59
CA ARG A 189 -14.84 -15.33 2.38
C ARG A 189 -15.86 -14.57 1.56
N GLY A 190 -15.44 -13.56 0.80
CA GLY A 190 -16.32 -12.76 -0.07
C GLY A 190 -17.01 -13.57 -1.16
N GLN A 191 -16.38 -14.63 -1.65
CA GLN A 191 -16.98 -15.62 -2.56
C GLN A 191 -18.02 -16.52 -1.86
N GLY A 192 -18.02 -16.57 -0.52
CA GLY A 192 -18.80 -17.53 0.26
C GLY A 192 -18.12 -18.90 0.44
N ASP A 193 -16.87 -19.06 -0.01
CA ASP A 193 -16.06 -20.25 0.21
C ASP A 193 -15.40 -20.16 1.61
N LEU A 194 -16.20 -20.47 2.62
CA LEU A 194 -15.80 -20.30 4.02
C LEU A 194 -14.73 -21.33 4.45
N GLN A 195 -14.62 -22.48 3.75
CA GLN A 195 -13.55 -23.41 4.03
C GLN A 195 -12.24 -22.91 3.47
N ALA A 196 -12.20 -22.47 2.21
CA ALA A 196 -11.00 -21.85 1.63
C ALA A 196 -10.56 -20.59 2.40
N ALA A 197 -11.52 -19.78 2.89
CA ALA A 197 -11.21 -18.62 3.73
C ALA A 197 -10.52 -19.02 5.04
N TRP A 198 -10.98 -20.08 5.68
CA TRP A 198 -10.37 -20.62 6.91
C TRP A 198 -8.97 -21.15 6.65
N ASP A 199 -8.79 -21.94 5.60
CA ASP A 199 -7.51 -22.53 5.23
C ASP A 199 -6.49 -21.46 4.83
N ALA A 200 -6.93 -20.44 4.08
CA ALA A 200 -6.10 -19.29 3.71
C ALA A 200 -5.69 -18.46 4.95
N ALA A 201 -6.60 -18.26 5.90
CA ALA A 201 -6.30 -17.57 7.16
C ALA A 201 -5.26 -18.34 7.99
N GLN A 202 -5.37 -19.66 8.07
CA GLN A 202 -4.37 -20.52 8.70
C GLN A 202 -3.01 -20.43 8.00
N ALA A 203 -3.00 -20.48 6.68
CA ALA A 203 -1.78 -20.34 5.88
C ALA A 203 -1.12 -18.97 6.08
N ALA A 204 -1.90 -17.89 6.10
CA ALA A 204 -1.42 -16.54 6.37
C ALA A 204 -0.79 -16.42 7.76
N TRP A 205 -1.42 -17.02 8.78
CA TRP A 205 -0.86 -17.07 10.15
C TRP A 205 0.51 -17.75 10.20
N VAL A 206 0.64 -18.91 9.56
CA VAL A 206 1.90 -19.68 9.53
C VAL A 206 3.00 -18.97 8.74
N ARG A 207 2.62 -18.27 7.65
CA ARG A 207 3.54 -17.49 6.81
C ARG A 207 3.97 -16.17 7.44
N SER A 208 3.25 -15.68 8.42
CA SER A 208 3.48 -14.34 8.97
C SER A 208 4.93 -14.01 9.32
N PRO A 209 5.78 -14.94 9.81
CA PRO A 209 7.19 -14.62 10.10
C PRO A 209 8.02 -14.22 8.87
N LEU A 210 7.53 -14.42 7.65
CA LEU A 210 8.19 -13.96 6.42
C LEU A 210 8.01 -12.46 6.18
N ALA A 211 7.05 -11.82 6.84
CA ALA A 211 6.78 -10.39 6.72
C ALA A 211 7.81 -9.54 7.46
N ALA A 212 7.98 -8.27 7.03
CA ALA A 212 9.02 -7.38 7.50
C ALA A 212 8.99 -7.09 9.01
N ASP A 213 7.80 -7.11 9.64
CA ASP A 213 7.58 -6.89 11.09
C ASP A 213 7.45 -8.22 11.88
N GLN A 214 8.05 -9.28 11.36
CA GLN A 214 7.90 -10.65 11.86
C GLN A 214 6.43 -11.11 11.90
N GLY A 215 5.60 -10.47 11.10
CA GLY A 215 4.19 -10.80 10.91
C GLY A 215 3.24 -10.31 12.00
N ALA A 216 3.65 -9.37 12.83
CA ALA A 216 2.80 -8.85 13.90
C ALA A 216 1.51 -8.22 13.34
N THR A 217 1.63 -7.37 12.32
CA THR A 217 0.49 -6.73 11.65
C THR A 217 -0.40 -7.76 10.97
N LEU A 218 0.18 -8.65 10.16
CA LEU A 218 -0.59 -9.69 9.44
C LEU A 218 -1.35 -10.59 10.42
N ARG A 219 -0.72 -11.03 11.53
CA ARG A 219 -1.41 -11.82 12.55
C ARG A 219 -2.59 -11.10 13.16
N ALA A 220 -2.43 -9.82 13.50
CA ALA A 220 -3.51 -9.01 14.07
C ALA A 220 -4.68 -8.86 13.09
N ASP A 221 -4.42 -8.64 11.81
CA ASP A 221 -5.44 -8.45 10.79
C ASP A 221 -6.15 -9.76 10.45
N VAL A 222 -5.42 -10.86 10.30
CA VAL A 222 -5.99 -12.20 10.09
C VAL A 222 -6.81 -12.63 11.29
N ASP A 223 -6.32 -12.43 12.51
CA ASP A 223 -7.08 -12.75 13.73
C ASP A 223 -8.40 -11.98 13.79
N ARG A 224 -8.36 -10.68 13.48
CA ARG A 224 -9.55 -9.84 13.39
C ARG A 224 -10.52 -10.33 12.31
N LEU A 225 -10.03 -10.70 11.12
CA LEU A 225 -10.84 -11.23 10.02
C LEU A 225 -11.52 -12.54 10.43
N VAL A 226 -10.77 -13.47 11.04
CA VAL A 226 -11.31 -14.75 11.50
C VAL A 226 -12.37 -14.55 12.55
N GLN A 227 -12.08 -13.78 13.60
CA GLN A 227 -13.00 -13.59 14.74
C GLN A 227 -14.26 -12.81 14.38
N ARG A 228 -14.12 -11.75 13.57
CA ARG A 228 -15.23 -10.83 13.29
C ARG A 228 -16.04 -11.18 12.06
N ALA A 229 -15.49 -12.02 11.18
CA ALA A 229 -16.11 -12.29 9.90
C ALA A 229 -16.21 -13.80 9.59
N ILE A 230 -15.11 -14.54 9.53
CA ILE A 230 -15.14 -15.93 9.08
C ILE A 230 -15.89 -16.81 10.09
N ILE A 231 -15.62 -16.71 11.40
CA ILE A 231 -16.30 -17.49 12.42
C ILE A 231 -17.81 -17.25 12.42
N PRO A 232 -18.31 -16.00 12.45
CA PRO A 232 -19.75 -15.74 12.37
C PRO A 232 -20.42 -16.31 11.12
N ASP A 233 -19.76 -16.22 9.95
CA ASP A 233 -20.32 -16.72 8.70
C ASP A 233 -20.29 -18.26 8.65
N ARG A 234 -19.22 -18.91 9.11
CA ARG A 234 -19.17 -20.37 9.25
C ARG A 234 -20.23 -20.91 10.23
N ALA A 235 -20.42 -20.25 11.35
CA ALA A 235 -21.42 -20.68 12.33
C ALA A 235 -22.86 -20.61 11.79
N LYS A 236 -23.15 -19.66 10.88
CA LYS A 236 -24.47 -19.58 10.20
C LYS A 236 -24.67 -20.73 9.18
N SER A 237 -23.58 -21.19 8.56
CA SER A 237 -23.63 -22.18 7.48
C SER A 237 -23.35 -23.61 7.93
N SER A 238 -22.90 -23.83 9.16
CA SER A 238 -22.56 -25.13 9.71
C SER A 238 -23.29 -25.41 11.03
N ALA A 239 -23.23 -26.65 11.51
CA ALA A 239 -23.75 -27.05 12.82
C ALA A 239 -22.81 -26.66 13.99
N GLN A 240 -21.67 -26.02 13.73
CA GLN A 240 -20.70 -25.65 14.74
C GLN A 240 -21.08 -24.33 15.42
N SER A 241 -20.93 -24.26 16.74
CA SER A 241 -21.14 -23.00 17.46
C SER A 241 -19.97 -22.02 17.23
N PRO A 242 -20.21 -20.69 17.32
CA PRO A 242 -19.13 -19.72 17.26
C PRO A 242 -18.03 -19.99 18.30
N GLN A 243 -18.40 -20.46 19.49
CA GLN A 243 -17.46 -20.79 20.56
C GLN A 243 -16.56 -21.98 20.20
N ALA A 244 -17.11 -23.00 19.55
CA ALA A 244 -16.32 -24.16 19.10
C ALA A 244 -15.30 -23.77 18.01
N LEU A 245 -15.73 -22.93 17.05
CA LEU A 245 -14.85 -22.37 16.02
C LEU A 245 -13.76 -21.47 16.58
N GLN A 246 -14.12 -20.63 17.59
CA GLN A 246 -13.14 -19.81 18.30
C GLN A 246 -12.08 -20.68 19.00
N GLN A 247 -12.51 -21.73 19.70
CA GLN A 247 -11.58 -22.67 20.36
C GLN A 247 -10.70 -23.41 19.37
N GLU A 248 -11.23 -23.77 18.20
CA GLU A 248 -10.47 -24.39 17.11
C GLU A 248 -9.38 -23.43 16.62
N TRP A 249 -9.72 -22.15 16.40
CA TRP A 249 -8.78 -21.12 15.99
C TRP A 249 -7.69 -20.89 17.04
N GLU A 250 -8.04 -20.76 18.32
CA GLU A 250 -7.05 -20.58 19.40
C GLU A 250 -6.09 -21.78 19.48
N ARG A 251 -6.62 -23.02 19.44
CA ARG A 251 -5.79 -24.24 19.41
C ARG A 251 -4.86 -24.29 18.20
N PHE A 252 -5.33 -23.81 17.05
CA PHE A 252 -4.47 -23.70 15.88
C PHE A 252 -3.34 -22.71 16.14
N LYS A 253 -3.63 -21.48 16.61
CA LYS A 253 -2.62 -20.45 16.91
C LYS A 253 -1.59 -20.95 17.94
N ASP A 254 -2.03 -21.65 18.98
CA ASP A 254 -1.15 -22.17 20.03
C ASP A 254 -0.13 -23.19 19.50
N ARG A 255 -0.51 -24.02 18.53
CA ARG A 255 0.45 -24.95 17.87
C ARG A 255 1.55 -24.24 17.09
N TRP A 256 1.32 -22.99 16.68
CA TRP A 256 2.25 -22.19 15.86
C TRP A 256 2.85 -20.99 16.61
N LYS A 257 2.62 -20.90 17.92
CA LYS A 257 3.37 -19.96 18.78
C LYS A 257 4.85 -20.36 18.78
N ARG A 258 5.71 -19.39 18.48
CA ARG A 258 7.15 -19.52 18.64
C ARG A 258 7.57 -18.77 19.89
#